data_9822e8c2ca5f423c868644b6fd968032
#
_entry.id   9822e8c2ca5f423c868644b6fd968032
#
_cell.length_a   1.000
_cell.length_b   1.000
_cell.length_c   1.000
_cell.angle_alpha   90.00
_cell.angle_beta   90.00
_cell.angle_gamma   90.00
#
_symmetry.space_group_name_H-M   'P 1'
#
loop_
_entity.id
_entity.type
_entity.pdbx_description
1 polymer ?
#
loop_
_entity_poly.entity_id
_entity_poly.type
_entity_poly.pdbx_seq_one_letter_code
_entity_poly.pdbx_strand_id
1 'polypeptide(L)'
;MANARERDLKNSTLAADIRKIRLLLLTFATILIWLAFDLVWTDGFVLTPRNLTALSVQMTVTCILAIGMTWLLIAREIDLSAGAVMALVIIVIFQLQVVYEVGTFITLIVAFATGILLGLINGSIRIVLLVPSFVVTLAGFSWIRGMAFIVSEGQTHAGANESFYLISNS
;
A
#
# COMPACT_ATOMS: atom_id res chain seq x y z
N MET A 1 22.41 -46.33 3.43
CA MET A 1 21.75 -45.15 4.02
C MET A 1 22.61 -43.90 4.08
N ALA A 2 23.91 -43.95 4.45
CA ALA A 2 24.81 -42.78 4.50
C ALA A 2 24.95 -42.04 3.16
N ASN A 3 25.11 -42.77 2.06
CA ASN A 3 25.32 -42.20 0.71
C ASN A 3 24.12 -41.45 0.13
N ALA A 4 22.91 -41.81 0.57
CA ALA A 4 21.69 -41.10 0.18
C ALA A 4 21.58 -39.75 0.93
N ARG A 5 21.92 -39.72 2.20
CA ARG A 5 21.90 -38.54 3.05
C ARG A 5 22.95 -37.49 2.61
N GLU A 6 24.12 -37.92 2.19
CA GLU A 6 25.15 -37.03 1.63
C GLU A 6 24.71 -36.40 0.30
N ARG A 7 24.04 -37.17 -0.59
CA ARG A 7 23.49 -36.64 -1.83
C ARG A 7 22.40 -35.60 -1.61
N ASP A 8 21.51 -35.85 -0.64
CA ASP A 8 20.46 -34.90 -0.28
C ASP A 8 21.00 -33.60 0.30
N LEU A 9 22.02 -33.68 1.15
CA LEU A 9 22.72 -32.48 1.68
C LEU A 9 23.42 -31.69 0.56
N LYS A 10 24.11 -32.38 -0.35
CA LYS A 10 24.78 -31.74 -1.48
C LYS A 10 23.80 -31.09 -2.46
N ASN A 11 22.65 -31.71 -2.70
CA ASN A 11 21.61 -31.16 -3.55
C ASN A 11 20.94 -29.93 -2.90
N SER A 12 20.72 -29.96 -1.58
CA SER A 12 20.14 -28.82 -0.84
C SER A 12 21.08 -27.60 -0.79
N THR A 13 22.40 -27.82 -0.64
CA THR A 13 23.40 -26.74 -0.70
C THR A 13 23.48 -26.16 -2.11
N LEU A 14 23.54 -27.02 -3.13
CA LEU A 14 23.57 -26.58 -4.53
C LEU A 14 22.33 -25.75 -4.90
N ALA A 15 21.16 -26.19 -4.49
CA ALA A 15 19.91 -25.45 -4.70
C ALA A 15 19.90 -24.09 -3.97
N ALA A 16 20.48 -24.04 -2.76
CA ALA A 16 20.63 -22.80 -2.02
C ALA A 16 21.59 -21.82 -2.71
N ASP A 17 22.70 -22.33 -3.25
CA ASP A 17 23.70 -21.51 -3.96
C ASP A 17 23.14 -21.00 -5.30
N ILE A 18 22.44 -21.82 -6.05
CA ILE A 18 21.76 -21.40 -7.29
C ILE A 18 20.72 -20.30 -6.98
N ARG A 19 19.97 -20.45 -5.89
CA ARG A 19 19.00 -19.44 -5.46
C ARG A 19 19.70 -18.11 -5.10
N LYS A 20 20.81 -18.14 -4.37
CA LYS A 20 21.60 -16.94 -4.04
C LYS A 20 22.12 -16.24 -5.31
N ILE A 21 22.71 -17.00 -6.23
CA ILE A 21 23.22 -16.46 -7.50
C ILE A 21 22.09 -15.83 -8.29
N ARG A 22 20.93 -16.48 -8.39
CA ARG A 22 19.74 -15.94 -9.07
C ARG A 22 19.26 -14.63 -8.45
N LEU A 23 19.20 -14.56 -7.12
CA LEU A 23 18.84 -13.33 -6.40
C LEU A 23 19.84 -12.21 -6.65
N LEU A 24 21.14 -12.50 -6.60
CA LEU A 24 22.19 -11.51 -6.88
C LEU A 24 22.11 -11.00 -8.32
N LEU A 25 21.90 -11.88 -9.29
CA LEU A 25 21.74 -11.50 -10.70
C LEU A 25 20.50 -10.62 -10.91
N LEU A 26 19.37 -10.95 -10.28
CA LEU A 26 18.16 -10.15 -10.37
C LEU A 26 18.35 -8.76 -9.71
N THR A 27 18.98 -8.71 -8.55
CA THR A 27 19.29 -7.43 -7.87
C THR A 27 20.22 -6.58 -8.72
N PHE A 28 21.30 -7.18 -9.26
CA PHE A 28 22.24 -6.48 -10.14
C PHE A 28 21.57 -5.98 -11.42
N ALA A 29 20.76 -6.81 -12.07
CA ALA A 29 20.00 -6.41 -13.26
C ALA A 29 19.04 -5.25 -12.97
N THR A 30 18.36 -5.27 -11.82
CA THR A 30 17.46 -4.19 -11.40
C THR A 30 18.22 -2.88 -11.20
N ILE A 31 19.36 -2.92 -10.51
CA ILE A 31 20.23 -1.74 -10.30
C ILE A 31 20.75 -1.22 -11.65
N LEU A 32 21.18 -2.11 -12.54
CA LEU A 32 21.70 -1.73 -13.86
C LEU A 32 20.61 -1.04 -14.71
N ILE A 33 19.41 -1.59 -14.72
CA ILE A 33 18.28 -1.00 -15.44
C ILE A 33 17.96 0.39 -14.87
N TRP A 34 17.96 0.53 -13.55
CA TRP A 34 17.68 1.81 -12.88
C TRP A 34 18.73 2.88 -13.23
N LEU A 35 20.01 2.51 -13.17
CA LEU A 35 21.12 3.40 -13.55
C LEU A 35 21.09 3.73 -15.05
N ALA A 36 20.83 2.76 -15.90
CA ALA A 36 20.73 2.98 -17.33
C ALA A 36 19.57 3.93 -17.66
N PHE A 37 18.42 3.76 -17.00
CA PHE A 37 17.28 4.65 -17.16
C PHE A 37 17.61 6.08 -16.71
N ASP A 38 18.26 6.24 -15.56
CA ASP A 38 18.64 7.54 -15.04
C ASP A 38 19.62 8.28 -15.96
N LEU A 39 20.63 7.58 -16.47
CA LEU A 39 21.65 8.17 -17.33
C LEU A 39 21.18 8.46 -18.76
N VAL A 40 20.31 7.61 -19.33
CA VAL A 40 19.94 7.67 -20.76
C VAL A 40 18.69 8.51 -21.02
N TRP A 41 17.69 8.45 -20.10
CA TRP A 41 16.38 9.10 -20.31
C TRP A 41 16.10 10.29 -19.39
N THR A 42 16.77 10.39 -18.26
CA THR A 42 16.41 11.41 -17.25
C THR A 42 17.54 12.37 -16.91
N ASP A 43 18.67 12.28 -17.59
CA ASP A 43 19.85 13.13 -17.38
C ASP A 43 20.25 13.22 -15.88
N GLY A 44 20.16 12.09 -15.16
CA GLY A 44 20.50 12.02 -13.73
C GLY A 44 19.38 12.53 -12.78
N PHE A 45 18.17 12.81 -13.28
CA PHE A 45 17.08 13.35 -12.45
C PHE A 45 16.60 12.35 -11.39
N VAL A 46 16.58 11.04 -11.70
CA VAL A 46 16.04 10.01 -10.78
C VAL A 46 16.81 9.96 -9.47
N LEU A 47 18.14 10.14 -9.52
CA LEU A 47 19.01 10.10 -8.34
C LEU A 47 19.17 11.46 -7.65
N THR A 48 18.46 12.50 -8.10
CA THR A 48 18.49 13.80 -7.41
C THR A 48 17.88 13.69 -6.01
N PRO A 49 18.41 14.43 -5.01
CA PRO A 49 17.86 14.44 -3.65
C PRO A 49 16.35 14.74 -3.61
N ARG A 50 15.91 15.69 -4.44
CA ARG A 50 14.50 16.08 -4.56
C ARG A 50 13.61 14.90 -4.99
N ASN A 51 14.03 14.17 -6.01
CA ASN A 51 13.25 13.02 -6.50
C ASN A 51 13.30 11.84 -5.52
N LEU A 52 14.45 11.60 -4.89
CA LEU A 52 14.59 10.55 -3.86
C LEU A 52 13.69 10.82 -2.65
N THR A 53 13.57 12.09 -2.22
CA THR A 53 12.63 12.48 -1.16
C THR A 53 11.19 12.21 -1.60
N ALA A 54 10.80 12.62 -2.81
CA ALA A 54 9.45 12.36 -3.33
C ALA A 54 9.13 10.86 -3.42
N LEU A 55 10.07 10.05 -3.88
CA LEU A 55 9.94 8.59 -3.92
C LEU A 55 9.81 8.01 -2.51
N SER A 56 10.58 8.50 -1.54
CA SER A 56 10.51 8.03 -0.15
C SER A 56 9.13 8.29 0.45
N VAL A 57 8.55 9.47 0.21
CA VAL A 57 7.19 9.81 0.66
C VAL A 57 6.16 8.87 0.02
N GLN A 58 6.24 8.63 -1.28
CA GLN A 58 5.34 7.70 -1.98
C GLN A 58 5.48 6.26 -1.46
N MET A 59 6.72 5.82 -1.21
CA MET A 59 6.99 4.49 -0.65
C MET A 59 6.44 4.33 0.76
N THR A 60 6.40 5.37 1.57
CA THR A 60 5.89 5.32 2.95
C THR A 60 4.44 4.81 2.98
N VAL A 61 3.57 5.34 2.11
CA VAL A 61 2.18 4.88 2.00
C VAL A 61 2.11 3.41 1.64
N THR A 62 2.88 3.01 0.63
CA THR A 62 2.93 1.61 0.18
C THR A 62 3.45 0.68 1.29
N CYS A 63 4.47 1.10 2.04
CA CYS A 63 5.01 0.31 3.15
C CYS A 63 4.00 0.14 4.27
N ILE A 64 3.27 1.18 4.67
CA ILE A 64 2.22 1.10 5.70
C ILE A 64 1.14 0.11 5.27
N LEU A 65 0.66 0.20 4.02
CA LEU A 65 -0.30 -0.75 3.47
C LEU A 65 0.25 -2.17 3.45
N ALA A 66 1.50 -2.36 3.02
CA ALA A 66 2.14 -3.67 2.96
C ALA A 66 2.24 -4.33 4.34
N ILE A 67 2.51 -3.56 5.40
CA ILE A 67 2.51 -4.06 6.77
C ILE A 67 1.11 -4.56 7.15
N GLY A 68 0.06 -3.76 6.90
CA GLY A 68 -1.33 -4.16 7.16
C GLY A 68 -1.72 -5.41 6.38
N MET A 69 -1.41 -5.46 5.09
CA MET A 69 -1.68 -6.62 4.24
C MET A 69 -0.91 -7.87 4.67
N THR A 70 0.31 -7.72 5.21
CA THR A 70 1.09 -8.84 5.73
C THR A 70 0.37 -9.51 6.91
N TRP A 71 -0.21 -8.74 7.83
CA TRP A 71 -1.00 -9.28 8.94
C TRP A 71 -2.21 -10.09 8.45
N LEU A 72 -2.92 -9.58 7.43
CA LEU A 72 -4.05 -10.29 6.83
C LEU A 72 -3.60 -11.60 6.16
N LEU A 73 -2.48 -11.58 5.43
CA LEU A 73 -1.92 -12.79 4.80
C LEU A 73 -1.49 -13.84 5.82
N ILE A 74 -0.92 -13.43 6.97
CA ILE A 74 -0.61 -14.35 8.08
C ILE A 74 -1.88 -15.00 8.60
N ALA A 75 -2.99 -14.26 8.68
CA ALA A 75 -4.30 -14.77 9.05
C ALA A 75 -4.98 -15.59 7.92
N ARG A 76 -4.33 -15.77 6.75
CA ARG A 76 -4.86 -16.41 5.55
C ARG A 76 -6.10 -15.71 4.97
N GLU A 77 -6.19 -14.42 5.18
CA GLU A 77 -7.24 -13.56 4.65
C GLU A 77 -6.67 -12.62 3.58
N ILE A 78 -7.51 -12.19 2.64
CA ILE A 78 -7.12 -11.27 1.56
C ILE A 78 -8.08 -10.08 1.61
N ASP A 79 -7.55 -8.87 1.64
CA ASP A 79 -8.34 -7.64 1.55
C ASP A 79 -8.08 -6.93 0.21
N LEU A 80 -9.09 -6.92 -0.64
CA LEU A 80 -9.06 -6.20 -1.92
C LEU A 80 -9.67 -4.79 -1.80
N SER A 81 -10.24 -4.44 -0.64
CA SER A 81 -10.92 -3.16 -0.45
C SER A 81 -10.00 -2.00 -0.03
N ALA A 82 -8.76 -2.27 0.36
CA ALA A 82 -7.83 -1.28 0.92
C ALA A 82 -7.69 -0.02 0.04
N GLY A 83 -7.61 -0.17 -1.30
CA GLY A 83 -7.54 0.96 -2.22
C GLY A 83 -8.82 1.81 -2.24
N ALA A 84 -10.00 1.18 -2.12
CA ALA A 84 -11.28 1.90 -2.06
C ALA A 84 -11.45 2.62 -0.71
N VAL A 85 -11.00 1.99 0.39
CA VAL A 85 -10.97 2.62 1.72
C VAL A 85 -10.10 3.87 1.70
N MET A 86 -8.89 3.78 1.14
CA MET A 86 -8.00 4.95 0.97
C MET A 86 -8.69 6.06 0.19
N ALA A 87 -9.30 5.76 -0.95
CA ALA A 87 -9.97 6.75 -1.78
C ALA A 87 -11.09 7.46 -1.00
N LEU A 88 -11.94 6.72 -0.27
CA LEU A 88 -12.99 7.32 0.54
C LEU A 88 -12.43 8.16 1.68
N VAL A 89 -11.40 7.69 2.38
CA VAL A 89 -10.77 8.44 3.48
C VAL A 89 -10.17 9.77 2.98
N ILE A 90 -9.52 9.77 1.81
CA ILE A 90 -8.98 11.00 1.21
C ILE A 90 -10.10 11.99 0.91
N ILE A 91 -11.23 11.53 0.37
CA ILE A 91 -12.39 12.39 0.09
C ILE A 91 -13.00 12.93 1.38
N VAL A 92 -13.10 12.13 2.43
CA VAL A 92 -13.56 12.57 3.76
C VAL A 92 -12.64 13.66 4.31
N ILE A 93 -11.32 13.49 4.22
CA ILE A 93 -10.35 14.51 4.63
C ILE A 93 -10.57 15.80 3.86
N PHE A 94 -10.70 15.71 2.53
CA PHE A 94 -10.95 16.88 1.69
C PHE A 94 -12.24 17.60 2.08
N GLN A 95 -13.36 16.89 2.20
CA GLN A 95 -14.66 17.47 2.57
C GLN A 95 -14.56 18.19 3.93
N LEU A 96 -13.97 17.56 4.94
CA LEU A 96 -13.86 18.17 6.25
C LEU A 96 -12.96 19.40 6.25
N GLN A 97 -11.81 19.36 5.58
CA GLN A 97 -10.84 20.45 5.63
C GLN A 97 -11.15 21.60 4.68
N VAL A 98 -11.62 21.30 3.48
CA VAL A 98 -11.77 22.31 2.42
C VAL A 98 -13.20 22.83 2.35
N VAL A 99 -14.19 21.94 2.48
CA VAL A 99 -15.61 22.34 2.36
C VAL A 99 -16.17 22.81 3.71
N TYR A 100 -15.88 22.06 4.78
CA TYR A 100 -16.40 22.37 6.13
C TYR A 100 -15.42 23.13 7.02
N GLU A 101 -14.21 23.41 6.57
CA GLU A 101 -13.15 24.13 7.29
C GLU A 101 -12.87 23.56 8.71
N VAL A 102 -13.04 22.25 8.87
CA VAL A 102 -12.79 21.55 10.14
C VAL A 102 -11.29 21.50 10.44
N GLY A 103 -10.91 21.75 11.68
CA GLY A 103 -9.52 21.70 12.10
C GLY A 103 -8.86 20.34 11.87
N THR A 104 -7.56 20.35 11.52
CA THR A 104 -6.78 19.18 11.11
C THR A 104 -6.85 18.02 12.11
N PHE A 105 -6.80 18.31 13.41
CA PHE A 105 -6.84 17.28 14.45
C PHE A 105 -8.14 16.47 14.43
N ILE A 106 -9.28 17.14 14.32
CA ILE A 106 -10.60 16.48 14.24
C ILE A 106 -10.71 15.72 12.92
N THR A 107 -10.24 16.29 11.82
CA THR A 107 -10.22 15.62 10.51
C THR A 107 -9.43 14.31 10.55
N LEU A 108 -8.27 14.28 11.21
CA LEU A 108 -7.49 13.06 11.35
C LEU A 108 -8.24 12.00 12.17
N ILE A 109 -8.87 12.38 13.28
CA ILE A 109 -9.69 11.45 14.08
C ILE A 109 -10.80 10.83 13.23
N VAL A 110 -11.53 11.64 12.47
CA VAL A 110 -12.62 11.16 11.60
C VAL A 110 -12.09 10.27 10.48
N ALA A 111 -10.95 10.62 9.89
CA ALA A 111 -10.30 9.82 8.87
C ALA A 111 -9.93 8.41 9.39
N PHE A 112 -9.29 8.33 10.57
CA PHE A 112 -8.98 7.05 11.22
C PHE A 112 -10.24 6.28 11.58
N ALA A 113 -11.24 6.94 12.16
CA ALA A 113 -12.52 6.32 12.51
C ALA A 113 -13.22 5.73 11.29
N THR A 114 -13.18 6.44 10.14
CA THR A 114 -13.73 5.96 8.87
C THR A 114 -13.04 4.68 8.42
N GLY A 115 -11.71 4.65 8.41
CA GLY A 115 -10.94 3.46 8.03
C GLY A 115 -11.24 2.27 8.95
N ILE A 116 -11.25 2.48 10.27
CA ILE A 116 -11.58 1.45 11.26
C ILE A 116 -13.00 0.92 11.05
N LEU A 117 -13.97 1.80 10.86
CA LEU A 117 -15.38 1.42 10.68
C LEU A 117 -15.57 0.55 9.44
N LEU A 118 -14.96 0.93 8.31
CA LEU A 118 -15.02 0.16 7.07
C LEU A 118 -14.37 -1.22 7.21
N GLY A 119 -13.22 -1.28 7.89
CA GLY A 119 -12.56 -2.54 8.21
C GLY A 119 -13.40 -3.44 9.11
N LEU A 120 -14.03 -2.86 10.13
CA LEU A 120 -14.96 -3.59 11.03
C LEU A 120 -16.19 -4.12 10.29
N ILE A 121 -16.75 -3.35 9.37
CA ILE A 121 -17.90 -3.80 8.54
C ILE A 121 -17.48 -5.01 7.70
N ASN A 122 -16.40 -4.91 6.93
CA ASN A 122 -15.92 -6.02 6.09
C ASN A 122 -15.54 -7.25 6.93
N GLY A 123 -14.83 -7.05 8.05
CA GLY A 123 -14.46 -8.12 8.95
C GLY A 123 -15.67 -8.79 9.62
N SER A 124 -16.66 -8.01 10.04
CA SER A 124 -17.90 -8.55 10.63
C SER A 124 -18.70 -9.38 9.63
N ILE A 125 -18.86 -8.90 8.40
CA ILE A 125 -19.53 -9.65 7.33
C ILE A 125 -18.81 -10.98 7.09
N ARG A 126 -17.46 -10.95 7.02
CA ARG A 126 -16.65 -12.15 6.85
C ARG A 126 -16.90 -13.20 7.96
N ILE A 127 -16.91 -12.74 9.23
CA ILE A 127 -17.03 -13.62 10.39
C ILE A 127 -18.46 -14.13 10.55
N VAL A 128 -19.45 -13.25 10.43
CA VAL A 128 -20.87 -13.58 10.69
C VAL A 128 -21.45 -14.44 9.57
N LEU A 129 -21.16 -14.12 8.32
CA LEU A 129 -21.70 -14.83 7.17
C LEU A 129 -20.84 -16.01 6.71
N LEU A 130 -19.65 -16.22 7.31
CA LEU A 130 -18.69 -17.27 6.93
C LEU A 130 -18.32 -17.26 5.43
N VAL A 131 -18.40 -16.10 4.80
CA VAL A 131 -18.07 -15.91 3.39
C VAL A 131 -16.54 -15.73 3.25
N PRO A 132 -15.89 -16.25 2.21
CA PRO A 132 -14.45 -16.00 1.97
C PRO A 132 -14.11 -14.51 1.93
N SER A 133 -12.98 -14.12 2.55
CA SER A 133 -12.59 -12.70 2.70
C SER A 133 -12.49 -11.96 1.37
N PHE A 134 -11.94 -12.61 0.34
CA PHE A 134 -11.79 -11.98 -0.98
C PHE A 134 -13.15 -11.62 -1.61
N VAL A 135 -14.20 -12.38 -1.35
CA VAL A 135 -15.57 -12.08 -1.86
C VAL A 135 -16.13 -10.86 -1.14
N VAL A 136 -16.02 -10.83 0.20
CA VAL A 136 -16.50 -9.73 1.03
C VAL A 136 -15.76 -8.44 0.66
N THR A 137 -14.43 -8.50 0.56
CA THR A 137 -13.60 -7.31 0.29
C THR A 137 -13.71 -6.83 -1.15
N LEU A 138 -13.97 -7.71 -2.12
CA LEU A 138 -14.28 -7.33 -3.50
C LEU A 138 -15.64 -6.60 -3.59
N ALA A 139 -16.66 -7.12 -2.89
CA ALA A 139 -17.92 -6.41 -2.75
C ALA A 139 -17.73 -5.07 -2.01
N GLY A 140 -16.91 -5.09 -0.93
CA GLY A 140 -16.48 -3.93 -0.17
C GLY A 140 -15.84 -2.87 -1.06
N PHE A 141 -14.89 -3.27 -1.91
CA PHE A 141 -14.26 -2.38 -2.89
C PHE A 141 -15.30 -1.63 -3.74
N SER A 142 -16.31 -2.36 -4.23
CA SER A 142 -17.31 -1.78 -5.14
C SER A 142 -18.23 -0.77 -4.42
N TRP A 143 -18.79 -1.11 -3.25
CA TRP A 143 -19.69 -0.21 -2.57
C TRP A 143 -18.97 0.97 -1.92
N ILE A 144 -17.77 0.78 -1.35
CA ILE A 144 -16.96 1.87 -0.77
C ILE A 144 -16.55 2.86 -1.86
N ARG A 145 -16.15 2.35 -3.05
CA ARG A 145 -15.85 3.21 -4.20
C ARG A 145 -17.08 3.98 -4.68
N GLY A 146 -18.26 3.34 -4.68
CA GLY A 146 -19.52 4.02 -4.97
C GLY A 146 -19.82 5.13 -3.98
N MET A 147 -19.62 4.91 -2.67
CA MET A 147 -19.73 5.95 -1.65
C MET A 147 -18.74 7.10 -1.88
N ALA A 148 -17.48 6.78 -2.18
CA ALA A 148 -16.47 7.77 -2.50
C ALA A 148 -16.92 8.67 -3.67
N PHE A 149 -17.47 8.07 -4.72
CA PHE A 149 -18.02 8.80 -5.88
C PHE A 149 -19.20 9.70 -5.53
N ILE A 150 -20.12 9.22 -4.69
CA ILE A 150 -21.28 10.00 -4.24
C ILE A 150 -20.82 11.20 -3.38
N VAL A 151 -19.92 10.97 -2.41
CA VAL A 151 -19.42 12.01 -1.50
C VAL A 151 -18.60 13.06 -2.24
N SER A 152 -17.88 12.68 -3.31
CA SER A 152 -17.11 13.60 -4.14
C SER A 152 -17.94 14.28 -5.25
N GLU A 153 -19.22 13.93 -5.37
CA GLU A 153 -20.09 14.38 -6.49
C GLU A 153 -19.47 14.07 -7.87
N GLY A 154 -18.64 13.03 -7.95
CA GLY A 154 -17.92 12.65 -9.17
C GLY A 154 -16.81 13.61 -9.58
N GLN A 155 -16.46 14.57 -8.73
CA GLN A 155 -15.43 15.57 -9.03
C GLN A 155 -14.05 15.12 -8.53
N THR A 156 -13.01 15.61 -9.21
CA THR A 156 -11.64 15.47 -8.74
C THR A 156 -11.32 16.64 -7.82
N HIS A 157 -11.03 16.33 -6.58
CA HIS A 157 -10.68 17.33 -5.57
C HIS A 157 -9.17 17.37 -5.36
N ALA A 158 -8.62 18.58 -5.25
CA ALA A 158 -7.22 18.82 -4.94
C ALA A 158 -7.11 19.96 -3.92
N GLY A 159 -6.18 19.83 -2.99
CA GLY A 159 -5.89 20.84 -1.97
C GLY A 159 -6.14 20.32 -0.55
N ALA A 160 -5.53 21.02 0.39
CA ALA A 160 -5.72 20.89 1.83
C ALA A 160 -5.45 22.25 2.44
N ASN A 161 -5.82 22.51 3.71
CA ASN A 161 -5.46 23.76 4.37
C ASN A 161 -3.97 23.81 4.75
N GLU A 162 -3.46 25.04 5.01
CA GLU A 162 -2.04 25.26 5.35
C GLU A 162 -1.55 24.37 6.49
N SER A 163 -2.38 24.14 7.50
CA SER A 163 -2.05 23.28 8.65
C SER A 163 -1.74 21.84 8.24
N PHE A 164 -2.39 21.34 7.20
CA PHE A 164 -2.14 19.98 6.69
C PHE A 164 -0.85 19.92 5.88
N TYR A 165 -0.56 20.97 5.10
CA TYR A 165 0.70 21.08 4.37
C TYR A 165 1.91 21.18 5.31
N LEU A 166 1.78 21.85 6.45
CA LEU A 166 2.85 21.95 7.46
C LEU A 166 3.19 20.56 8.05
N ILE A 167 2.18 19.70 8.29
CA ILE A 167 2.41 18.33 8.76
C ILE A 167 3.04 17.46 7.67
N SER A 168 2.66 17.68 6.41
CA SER A 168 3.15 16.90 5.28
C SER A 168 4.59 17.26 4.87
N ASN A 169 5.06 18.47 5.17
CA ASN A 169 6.36 18.99 4.73
C ASN A 169 7.40 19.07 5.86
N SER A 170 7.06 18.67 7.08
CA SER A 170 7.98 18.55 8.22
C SER A 170 8.63 17.15 8.27
#